data_0e935de5e32acad16b1d1789b70e19d5
#
_entry.id   0e935de5e32acad16b1d1789b70e19d5
#
_cell.length_a   1.000
_cell.length_b   1.000
_cell.length_c   1.000
_cell.angle_alpha   90.00
_cell.angle_beta   90.00
_cell.angle_gamma   90.00
#
_symmetry.space_group_name_H-M   'P 1'
#
loop_
_entity.id
_entity.type
_entity.pdbx_description
1 polymer ?
#
loop_
_entity_poly.entity_id
_entity_poly.type
_entity_poly.pdbx_seq_one_letter_code
_entity_poly.pdbx_strand_id
1 'polypeptide(L)'
;MTKWSLFYKEDIMPQETFFNLPDNKRNLIISAAMHEFSKNNYKTASINKICKKANIPKGSFYQYFTDKLDLYVYIMSFAIEKKVKFFSDVISKFNTLTMFKQLRLLFVKGIEFAKKYPLYAELGEQFSKEHDELAKSAVIKAGDKQAQSLFMQMICNAKMKGEIDGNVDSFALCLLLKTLNSTVNEYMLEKSGNACCVYSEEELLSFVDSLLKIVFYGILNKT
;
A
#
# COMPACT_ATOMS: atom_id res chain seq x y z
N MET A 1 -0.49 -8.11 25.86
CA MET A 1 -0.56 -7.00 24.86
C MET A 1 -0.13 -7.56 23.53
N THR A 2 -1.02 -7.67 22.58
CA THR A 2 -0.72 -8.21 21.26
C THR A 2 0.08 -7.18 20.45
N LYS A 3 0.98 -7.65 19.59
CA LYS A 3 1.87 -6.85 18.72
C LYS A 3 1.13 -5.80 17.87
N TRP A 4 -0.19 -5.88 17.81
CA TRP A 4 -1.12 -5.04 17.04
C TRP A 4 -1.51 -3.74 17.76
N SER A 5 -1.46 -3.67 19.09
CA SER A 5 -1.91 -2.51 19.88
C SER A 5 -1.00 -1.28 19.75
N LEU A 6 0.19 -1.41 19.16
CA LEU A 6 1.14 -0.31 18.97
C LEU A 6 0.90 0.54 17.71
N PHE A 7 0.03 0.09 16.80
CA PHE A 7 -0.11 0.71 15.47
C PHE A 7 -1.44 1.42 15.23
N TYR A 8 -2.45 1.23 16.09
CA TYR A 8 -3.81 1.75 15.85
C TYR A 8 -4.28 2.68 16.96
N LYS A 9 -4.97 3.77 16.60
CA LYS A 9 -5.80 4.50 17.56
C LYS A 9 -6.95 3.59 18.01
N GLU A 10 -7.32 3.67 19.28
CA GLU A 10 -8.29 2.81 19.99
C GLU A 10 -9.68 2.64 19.32
N ASP A 11 -10.00 3.44 18.28
CA ASP A 11 -11.35 3.53 17.73
C ASP A 11 -11.62 2.73 16.45
N ILE A 12 -10.60 2.12 15.79
CA ILE A 12 -10.78 1.36 14.54
C ILE A 12 -9.92 0.10 14.60
N MET A 13 -10.36 -0.88 15.36
CA MET A 13 -9.73 -2.20 15.46
C MET A 13 -10.79 -3.29 15.58
N PRO A 14 -10.55 -4.48 15.01
CA PRO A 14 -11.39 -5.63 15.31
C PRO A 14 -11.49 -5.86 16.80
N GLN A 15 -12.66 -6.31 17.25
CA GLN A 15 -12.91 -6.65 18.64
C GLN A 15 -11.98 -7.78 19.11
N GLU A 16 -11.70 -7.85 20.40
CA GLU A 16 -10.85 -8.91 20.98
C GLU A 16 -11.34 -10.32 20.60
N THR A 17 -12.66 -10.49 20.48
CA THR A 17 -13.30 -11.73 20.04
C THR A 17 -12.82 -12.22 18.67
N PHE A 18 -12.46 -11.30 17.74
CA PHE A 18 -11.89 -11.67 16.45
C PHE A 18 -10.49 -12.27 16.60
N PHE A 19 -9.66 -11.69 17.44
CA PHE A 19 -8.28 -12.18 17.67
C PHE A 19 -8.25 -13.50 18.43
N ASN A 20 -9.29 -13.78 19.22
CA ASN A 20 -9.46 -15.05 19.95
C ASN A 20 -10.00 -16.19 19.06
N LEU A 21 -10.35 -15.92 17.79
CA LEU A 21 -10.74 -16.97 16.86
C LEU A 21 -9.58 -17.91 16.53
N PRO A 22 -9.87 -19.21 16.31
CA PRO A 22 -8.88 -20.10 15.68
C PRO A 22 -8.35 -19.55 14.38
N ASP A 23 -7.06 -19.75 14.09
CA ASP A 23 -6.38 -19.19 12.91
C ASP A 23 -7.08 -19.51 11.59
N ASN A 24 -7.56 -20.75 11.42
CA ASN A 24 -8.29 -21.16 10.24
C ASN A 24 -9.55 -20.32 10.00
N LYS A 25 -10.33 -20.04 11.05
CA LYS A 25 -11.57 -19.26 10.96
C LYS A 25 -11.27 -17.79 10.71
N ARG A 26 -10.27 -17.23 11.39
CA ARG A 26 -9.80 -15.86 11.17
C ARG A 26 -9.31 -15.67 9.73
N ASN A 27 -8.51 -16.61 9.20
CA ASN A 27 -8.00 -16.56 7.84
C ASN A 27 -9.12 -16.68 6.78
N LEU A 28 -10.18 -17.44 7.04
CA LEU A 28 -11.35 -17.49 6.15
C LEU A 28 -12.06 -16.14 6.07
N ILE A 29 -12.23 -15.44 7.19
CA ILE A 29 -12.83 -14.09 7.22
C ILE A 29 -11.95 -13.10 6.46
N ILE A 30 -10.65 -13.09 6.73
CA ILE A 30 -9.69 -12.22 6.03
C ILE A 30 -9.71 -12.49 4.53
N SER A 31 -9.61 -13.74 4.11
CA SER A 31 -9.63 -14.12 2.70
C SER A 31 -10.94 -13.73 2.01
N ALA A 32 -12.09 -13.97 2.65
CA ALA A 32 -13.39 -13.60 2.11
C ALA A 32 -13.51 -12.07 1.92
N ALA A 33 -13.06 -11.30 2.91
CA ALA A 33 -13.07 -9.84 2.86
C ALA A 33 -12.11 -9.28 1.80
N MET A 34 -10.88 -9.80 1.72
CA MET A 34 -9.92 -9.42 0.67
C MET A 34 -10.49 -9.64 -0.73
N HIS A 35 -11.11 -10.78 -0.98
CA HIS A 35 -11.76 -11.06 -2.27
C HIS A 35 -12.94 -10.15 -2.57
N GLU A 36 -13.74 -9.78 -1.57
CA GLU A 36 -14.87 -8.86 -1.78
C GLU A 36 -14.35 -7.45 -2.08
N PHE A 37 -13.38 -6.94 -1.32
CA PHE A 37 -12.82 -5.61 -1.51
C PHE A 37 -11.86 -5.50 -2.70
N SER A 38 -11.30 -6.60 -3.23
CA SER A 38 -10.52 -6.56 -4.47
C SER A 38 -11.40 -6.44 -5.72
N LYS A 39 -12.69 -6.75 -5.62
CA LYS A 39 -13.64 -6.71 -6.75
C LYS A 39 -14.64 -5.56 -6.66
N ASN A 40 -14.84 -4.98 -5.49
CA ASN A 40 -15.85 -3.97 -5.21
C ASN A 40 -15.23 -2.82 -4.41
N ASN A 41 -15.61 -1.57 -4.73
CA ASN A 41 -15.26 -0.44 -3.89
C ASN A 41 -15.93 -0.52 -2.51
N TYR A 42 -15.51 0.33 -1.59
CA TYR A 42 -16.04 0.32 -0.23
C TYR A 42 -17.59 0.39 -0.18
N LYS A 43 -18.23 1.27 -0.99
CA LYS A 43 -19.70 1.42 -0.99
C LYS A 43 -20.42 0.15 -1.42
N THR A 44 -19.96 -0.48 -2.49
CA THR A 44 -20.63 -1.64 -3.14
C THR A 44 -20.26 -2.97 -2.51
N ALA A 45 -19.16 -3.05 -1.77
CA ALA A 45 -18.77 -4.26 -1.05
C ALA A 45 -19.81 -4.67 -0.01
N SER A 46 -20.10 -5.98 0.06
CA SER A 46 -21.21 -6.56 0.80
C SER A 46 -20.75 -7.41 1.99
N ILE A 47 -21.08 -6.98 3.21
CA ILE A 47 -20.88 -7.79 4.43
C ILE A 47 -21.57 -9.15 4.31
N ASN A 48 -22.77 -9.22 3.72
CA ASN A 48 -23.49 -10.47 3.56
C ASN A 48 -22.74 -11.48 2.69
N LYS A 49 -22.11 -11.02 1.59
CA LYS A 49 -21.26 -11.87 0.73
C LYS A 49 -20.03 -12.35 1.49
N ILE A 50 -19.38 -11.46 2.27
CA ILE A 50 -18.22 -11.80 3.10
C ILE A 50 -18.62 -12.88 4.12
N CYS A 51 -19.70 -12.68 4.87
CA CYS A 51 -20.19 -13.64 5.86
C CYS A 51 -20.50 -15.01 5.23
N LYS A 52 -21.19 -15.01 4.07
CA LYS A 52 -21.51 -16.24 3.34
C LYS A 52 -20.24 -16.99 2.93
N LYS A 53 -19.24 -16.26 2.36
CA LYS A 53 -17.97 -16.85 1.89
C LYS A 53 -17.11 -17.34 3.06
N ALA A 54 -17.13 -16.64 4.20
CA ALA A 54 -16.42 -17.02 5.41
C ALA A 54 -17.13 -18.08 6.25
N ASN A 55 -18.33 -18.49 5.84
CA ASN A 55 -19.20 -19.43 6.58
C ASN A 55 -19.46 -18.99 8.03
N ILE A 56 -19.84 -17.71 8.21
CA ILE A 56 -20.22 -17.15 9.51
C ILE A 56 -21.62 -16.52 9.45
N PRO A 57 -22.42 -16.61 10.53
CA PRO A 57 -23.66 -15.85 10.65
C PRO A 57 -23.40 -14.34 10.63
N LYS A 58 -24.32 -13.56 10.06
CA LYS A 58 -24.20 -12.09 10.05
C LYS A 58 -24.10 -11.50 11.47
N GLY A 59 -24.79 -12.08 12.46
CA GLY A 59 -24.68 -11.64 13.85
C GLY A 59 -23.27 -11.80 14.42
N SER A 60 -22.53 -12.85 14.02
CA SER A 60 -21.14 -13.03 14.43
C SER A 60 -20.19 -11.97 13.84
N PHE A 61 -20.50 -11.42 12.67
CA PHE A 61 -19.73 -10.33 12.09
C PHE A 61 -19.63 -9.15 13.06
N TYR A 62 -20.74 -8.73 13.65
CA TYR A 62 -20.79 -7.59 14.59
C TYR A 62 -20.21 -7.90 15.98
N GLN A 63 -19.89 -9.15 16.25
CA GLN A 63 -19.05 -9.53 17.40
C GLN A 63 -17.56 -9.33 17.14
N TYR A 64 -17.16 -9.24 15.86
CA TYR A 64 -15.76 -9.13 15.43
C TYR A 64 -15.40 -7.72 14.97
N PHE A 65 -16.34 -7.04 14.31
CA PHE A 65 -16.14 -5.72 13.71
C PHE A 65 -17.33 -4.81 14.05
N THR A 66 -17.04 -3.57 14.38
CA THR A 66 -18.07 -2.57 14.70
C THR A 66 -18.95 -2.31 13.47
N ASP A 67 -18.33 -2.18 12.31
CA ASP A 67 -19.01 -1.92 11.05
C ASP A 67 -18.15 -2.36 9.84
N LYS A 68 -18.61 -2.00 8.62
CA LYS A 68 -17.88 -2.28 7.38
C LYS A 68 -16.56 -1.49 7.28
N LEU A 69 -16.51 -0.29 7.86
CA LEU A 69 -15.32 0.55 7.81
C LEU A 69 -14.20 -0.05 8.66
N ASP A 70 -14.53 -0.54 9.84
CA ASP A 70 -13.61 -1.24 10.73
C ASP A 70 -12.97 -2.45 10.03
N LEU A 71 -13.79 -3.32 9.41
CA LEU A 71 -13.28 -4.44 8.60
C LEU A 71 -12.42 -3.94 7.44
N TYR A 72 -12.85 -2.89 6.71
CA TYR A 72 -12.12 -2.40 5.53
C TYR A 72 -10.75 -1.87 5.91
N VAL A 73 -10.66 -1.03 6.94
CA VAL A 73 -9.39 -0.49 7.45
C VAL A 73 -8.48 -1.62 7.94
N TYR A 74 -9.03 -2.60 8.65
CA TYR A 74 -8.27 -3.76 9.09
C TYR A 74 -7.67 -4.55 7.91
N ILE A 75 -8.45 -4.85 6.88
CA ILE A 75 -7.99 -5.60 5.70
C ILE A 75 -6.92 -4.82 4.93
N MET A 76 -7.11 -3.51 4.76
CA MET A 76 -6.11 -2.67 4.09
C MET A 76 -4.81 -2.59 4.90
N SER A 77 -4.91 -2.47 6.20
CA SER A 77 -3.74 -2.47 7.09
C SER A 77 -3.00 -3.80 7.08
N PHE A 78 -3.74 -4.90 7.08
CA PHE A 78 -3.18 -6.25 6.94
C PHE A 78 -2.42 -6.42 5.61
N ALA A 79 -2.97 -5.86 4.51
CA ALA A 79 -2.30 -5.87 3.22
C ALA A 79 -1.03 -5.01 3.20
N ILE A 80 -1.08 -3.81 3.80
CA ILE A 80 0.08 -2.93 3.95
C ILE A 80 1.19 -3.62 4.75
N GLU A 81 0.86 -4.24 5.87
CA GLU A 81 1.84 -4.95 6.70
C GLU A 81 2.50 -6.11 5.95
N LYS A 82 1.72 -6.88 5.19
CA LYS A 82 2.26 -7.96 4.34
C LYS A 82 3.26 -7.41 3.33
N LYS A 83 2.94 -6.26 2.70
CA LYS A 83 3.83 -5.57 1.75
C LYS A 83 5.10 -5.08 2.44
N VAL A 84 4.99 -4.38 3.57
CA VAL A 84 6.14 -3.89 4.35
C VAL A 84 7.06 -5.04 4.76
N LYS A 85 6.51 -6.16 5.23
CA LYS A 85 7.30 -7.35 5.56
C LYS A 85 8.02 -7.94 4.35
N PHE A 86 7.40 -7.91 3.18
CA PHE A 86 8.03 -8.36 1.93
C PHE A 86 9.19 -7.47 1.50
N PHE A 87 9.14 -6.18 1.84
CA PHE A 87 10.19 -5.21 1.52
C PHE A 87 11.34 -5.17 2.54
N SER A 88 11.23 -5.84 3.67
CA SER A 88 12.18 -5.73 4.79
C SER A 88 13.62 -6.08 4.42
N ASP A 89 13.83 -7.07 3.54
CA ASP A 89 15.14 -7.49 3.05
C ASP A 89 15.83 -6.44 2.17
N VAL A 90 15.04 -5.64 1.47
CA VAL A 90 15.52 -4.53 0.62
C VAL A 90 15.82 -3.30 1.47
N ILE A 91 14.90 -2.96 2.38
CA ILE A 91 15.05 -1.81 3.28
C ILE A 91 16.32 -1.96 4.14
N SER A 92 16.66 -3.17 4.56
CA SER A 92 17.88 -3.43 5.35
C SER A 92 19.17 -3.07 4.60
N LYS A 93 19.15 -3.02 3.26
CA LYS A 93 20.30 -2.68 2.41
C LYS A 93 20.39 -1.19 2.05
N PHE A 94 19.42 -0.38 2.46
CA PHE A 94 19.35 1.04 2.04
C PHE A 94 20.57 1.86 2.42
N ASN A 95 21.22 1.56 3.54
CA ASN A 95 22.39 2.31 3.98
C ASN A 95 23.56 2.27 2.99
N THR A 96 23.64 1.24 2.14
CA THR A 96 24.71 1.07 1.14
C THR A 96 24.34 1.61 -0.24
N LEU A 97 23.12 2.07 -0.45
CA LEU A 97 22.58 2.49 -1.73
C LEU A 97 22.34 4.00 -1.75
N THR A 98 22.51 4.63 -2.92
CA THR A 98 22.03 5.99 -3.17
C THR A 98 20.49 6.04 -3.13
N MET A 99 19.93 7.20 -2.82
CA MET A 99 18.48 7.38 -2.76
C MET A 99 17.79 7.02 -4.07
N PHE A 100 18.39 7.33 -5.21
CA PHE A 100 17.90 6.90 -6.53
C PHE A 100 17.76 5.37 -6.62
N LYS A 101 18.80 4.64 -6.24
CA LYS A 101 18.82 3.17 -6.25
C LYS A 101 17.82 2.57 -5.25
N GLN A 102 17.67 3.19 -4.08
CA GLN A 102 16.69 2.77 -3.08
C GLN A 102 15.26 2.85 -3.64
N LEU A 103 14.89 4.01 -4.24
CA LEU A 103 13.58 4.20 -4.85
C LEU A 103 13.33 3.23 -6.00
N ARG A 104 14.29 3.10 -6.92
CA ARG A 104 14.19 2.15 -8.02
C ARG A 104 13.95 0.73 -7.52
N LEU A 105 14.68 0.32 -6.50
CA LEU A 105 14.57 -1.01 -5.90
C LEU A 105 13.21 -1.24 -5.24
N LEU A 106 12.60 -0.20 -4.62
CA LEU A 106 11.23 -0.30 -4.10
C LEU A 106 10.22 -0.58 -5.21
N PHE A 107 10.36 0.04 -6.39
CA PHE A 107 9.48 -0.25 -7.53
C PHE A 107 9.68 -1.68 -8.06
N VAL A 108 10.93 -2.12 -8.24
CA VAL A 108 11.23 -3.52 -8.63
C VAL A 108 10.57 -4.51 -7.66
N LYS A 109 10.76 -4.27 -6.35
CA LYS A 109 10.13 -5.10 -5.30
C LYS A 109 8.61 -5.02 -5.31
N GLY A 110 8.05 -3.87 -5.67
CA GLY A 110 6.61 -3.69 -5.86
C GLY A 110 6.06 -4.59 -6.97
N ILE A 111 6.75 -4.69 -8.10
CA ILE A 111 6.40 -5.57 -9.22
C ILE A 111 6.50 -7.05 -8.80
N GLU A 112 7.60 -7.43 -8.13
CA GLU A 112 7.76 -8.80 -7.60
C GLU A 112 6.64 -9.15 -6.62
N PHE A 113 6.26 -8.22 -5.74
CA PHE A 113 5.16 -8.40 -4.80
C PHE A 113 3.83 -8.63 -5.51
N ALA A 114 3.52 -7.82 -6.53
CA ALA A 114 2.28 -7.92 -7.29
C ALA A 114 2.18 -9.28 -8.03
N LYS A 115 3.28 -9.75 -8.62
CA LYS A 115 3.35 -11.07 -9.26
C LYS A 115 3.17 -12.21 -8.28
N LYS A 116 3.79 -12.10 -7.10
CA LYS A 116 3.74 -13.16 -6.07
C LYS A 116 2.42 -13.21 -5.31
N TYR A 117 1.77 -12.06 -5.16
CA TYR A 117 0.55 -11.89 -4.36
C TYR A 117 -0.53 -11.13 -5.14
N PRO A 118 -1.09 -11.71 -6.22
CA PRO A 118 -2.01 -11.00 -7.13
C PRO A 118 -3.25 -10.45 -6.42
N LEU A 119 -3.82 -11.15 -5.44
CA LEU A 119 -4.96 -10.66 -4.68
C LEU A 119 -4.66 -9.37 -3.91
N TYR A 120 -3.44 -9.21 -3.39
CA TYR A 120 -3.01 -7.98 -2.73
C TYR A 120 -2.80 -6.85 -3.73
N ALA A 121 -2.34 -7.16 -4.92
CA ALA A 121 -2.21 -6.18 -6.00
C ALA A 121 -3.58 -5.68 -6.45
N GLU A 122 -4.54 -6.58 -6.70
CA GLU A 122 -5.93 -6.25 -7.03
C GLU A 122 -6.58 -5.38 -5.94
N LEU A 123 -6.36 -5.71 -4.66
CA LEU A 123 -6.87 -4.92 -3.53
C LEU A 123 -6.27 -3.49 -3.53
N GLY A 124 -4.98 -3.36 -3.78
CA GLY A 124 -4.31 -2.07 -3.89
C GLY A 124 -4.78 -1.25 -5.10
N GLU A 125 -5.02 -1.90 -6.25
CA GLU A 125 -5.59 -1.28 -7.44
C GLU A 125 -7.01 -0.78 -7.17
N GLN A 126 -7.86 -1.60 -6.53
CA GLN A 126 -9.20 -1.19 -6.16
C GLN A 126 -9.21 -0.02 -5.18
N PHE A 127 -8.26 -0.01 -4.22
CA PHE A 127 -8.08 1.13 -3.31
C PHE A 127 -7.66 2.41 -4.04
N SER A 128 -6.82 2.33 -5.06
CA SER A 128 -6.42 3.51 -5.86
C SER A 128 -7.62 4.18 -6.56
N LYS A 129 -8.64 3.38 -6.91
CA LYS A 129 -9.90 3.80 -7.53
C LYS A 129 -11.00 4.13 -6.50
N GLU A 130 -10.71 4.10 -5.20
CA GLU A 130 -11.69 4.40 -4.15
C GLU A 130 -12.05 5.88 -4.14
N HIS A 131 -13.35 6.18 -4.18
CA HIS A 131 -13.90 7.53 -4.18
C HIS A 131 -14.62 7.88 -2.87
N ASP A 132 -14.78 6.93 -1.94
CA ASP A 132 -15.32 7.21 -0.63
C ASP A 132 -14.27 7.89 0.25
N GLU A 133 -14.40 9.20 0.44
CA GLU A 133 -13.42 10.02 1.17
C GLU A 133 -13.24 9.56 2.63
N LEU A 134 -14.31 9.09 3.28
CA LEU A 134 -14.24 8.58 4.65
C LEU A 134 -13.37 7.30 4.71
N ALA A 135 -13.69 6.33 3.86
CA ALA A 135 -12.98 5.06 3.80
C ALA A 135 -11.52 5.28 3.38
N LYS A 136 -11.29 6.10 2.35
CA LYS A 136 -9.95 6.42 1.86
C LYS A 136 -9.09 7.10 2.91
N SER A 137 -9.63 8.13 3.58
CA SER A 137 -8.90 8.86 4.62
C SER A 137 -8.61 8.00 5.85
N ALA A 138 -9.52 7.10 6.24
CA ALA A 138 -9.31 6.19 7.35
C ALA A 138 -8.15 5.22 7.07
N VAL A 139 -8.09 4.63 5.87
CA VAL A 139 -6.99 3.75 5.44
C VAL A 139 -5.66 4.51 5.34
N ILE A 140 -5.67 5.71 4.74
CA ILE A 140 -4.47 6.55 4.64
C ILE A 140 -3.93 6.88 6.03
N LYS A 141 -4.79 7.31 6.97
CA LYS A 141 -4.37 7.59 8.35
C LYS A 141 -3.76 6.38 9.04
N ALA A 142 -4.28 5.18 8.79
CA ALA A 142 -3.75 3.94 9.35
C ALA A 142 -2.38 3.57 8.77
N GLY A 143 -2.16 3.78 7.46
CA GLY A 143 -0.94 3.38 6.75
C GLY A 143 0.12 4.47 6.58
N ASP A 144 -0.25 5.74 6.67
CA ASP A 144 0.58 6.88 6.26
C ASP A 144 1.86 7.05 7.10
N LYS A 145 1.80 6.75 8.39
CA LYS A 145 2.95 6.91 9.30
C LYS A 145 4.16 6.07 8.89
N GLN A 146 3.94 4.86 8.37
CA GLN A 146 5.05 3.98 8.00
C GLN A 146 5.72 4.43 6.69
N ALA A 147 4.93 4.75 5.66
CA ALA A 147 5.44 5.23 4.38
C ALA A 147 6.14 6.58 4.53
N GLN A 148 5.53 7.51 5.26
CA GLN A 148 6.11 8.82 5.53
C GLN A 148 7.42 8.70 6.30
N SER A 149 7.47 7.88 7.34
CA SER A 149 8.69 7.64 8.12
C SER A 149 9.82 7.09 7.25
N LEU A 150 9.52 6.12 6.37
CA LEU A 150 10.52 5.55 5.45
C LEU A 150 11.07 6.60 4.49
N PHE A 151 10.22 7.36 3.81
CA PHE A 151 10.67 8.39 2.87
C PHE A 151 11.42 9.52 3.58
N MET A 152 10.96 9.99 4.74
CA MET A 152 11.68 11.00 5.52
C MET A 152 13.06 10.52 5.95
N GLN A 153 13.19 9.25 6.36
CA GLN A 153 14.49 8.67 6.70
C GLN A 153 15.43 8.58 5.47
N MET A 154 14.90 8.18 4.30
CA MET A 154 15.66 8.15 3.05
C MET A 154 16.14 9.56 2.67
N ILE A 155 15.29 10.58 2.77
CA ILE A 155 15.60 11.97 2.46
C ILE A 155 16.67 12.50 3.42
N CYS A 156 16.52 12.31 4.73
CA CYS A 156 17.50 12.73 5.71
C CYS A 156 18.87 12.09 5.45
N ASN A 157 18.90 10.79 5.17
CA ASN A 157 20.14 10.09 4.86
C ASN A 157 20.81 10.60 3.56
N ALA A 158 20.00 10.88 2.52
CA ALA A 158 20.50 11.42 1.26
C ALA A 158 21.09 12.83 1.42
N LYS A 159 20.46 13.67 2.24
CA LYS A 159 21.02 14.99 2.62
C LYS A 159 22.36 14.87 3.36
N MET A 160 22.42 13.99 4.37
CA MET A 160 23.66 13.77 5.14
C MET A 160 24.80 13.24 4.27
N LYS A 161 24.50 12.47 3.23
CA LYS A 161 25.49 11.95 2.26
C LYS A 161 25.83 12.94 1.14
N GLY A 162 25.17 14.09 1.07
CA GLY A 162 25.33 15.06 -0.02
C GLY A 162 24.78 14.58 -1.37
N GLU A 163 23.91 13.59 -1.38
CA GLU A 163 23.26 13.07 -2.60
C GLU A 163 22.18 14.04 -3.14
N ILE A 164 21.57 14.83 -2.25
CA ILE A 164 20.60 15.88 -2.57
C ILE A 164 20.93 17.15 -1.79
N ASP A 165 20.58 18.30 -2.37
CA ASP A 165 20.79 19.60 -1.75
C ASP A 165 20.12 19.69 -0.38
N GLY A 166 20.85 20.15 0.64
CA GLY A 166 20.37 20.36 2.00
C GLY A 166 19.17 21.33 2.08
N ASN A 167 19.08 22.29 1.15
CA ASN A 167 18.01 23.30 1.08
C ASN A 167 16.68 22.76 0.51
N VAL A 168 16.66 21.57 -0.10
CA VAL A 168 15.42 20.96 -0.57
C VAL A 168 14.46 20.77 0.60
N ASP A 169 13.22 21.23 0.46
CA ASP A 169 12.19 20.99 1.47
C ASP A 169 11.88 19.48 1.58
N SER A 170 12.22 18.91 2.73
CA SER A 170 12.08 17.46 2.97
C SER A 170 10.64 16.99 2.95
N PHE A 171 9.71 17.84 3.40
CA PHE A 171 8.28 17.50 3.41
C PHE A 171 7.70 17.53 1.99
N ALA A 172 8.02 18.56 1.22
CA ALA A 172 7.61 18.67 -0.19
C ALA A 172 8.14 17.48 -1.01
N LEU A 173 9.43 17.13 -0.83
CA LEU A 173 10.00 15.96 -1.50
C LEU A 173 9.33 14.65 -1.04
N CYS A 174 9.04 14.50 0.24
CA CYS A 174 8.32 13.33 0.74
C CYS A 174 6.92 13.18 0.11
N LEU A 175 6.16 14.28 -0.01
CA LEU A 175 4.86 14.28 -0.68
C LEU A 175 5.00 13.89 -2.16
N LEU A 176 5.98 14.46 -2.86
CA LEU A 176 6.26 14.12 -4.26
C LEU A 176 6.58 12.64 -4.44
N LEU A 177 7.43 12.06 -3.59
CA LEU A 177 7.78 10.64 -3.65
C LEU A 177 6.57 9.72 -3.38
N LYS A 178 5.67 10.13 -2.50
CA LYS A 178 4.42 9.41 -2.25
C LYS A 178 3.51 9.38 -3.49
N THR A 179 3.47 10.45 -4.28
CA THR A 179 2.66 10.50 -5.50
C THR A 179 3.22 9.66 -6.65
N LEU A 180 4.53 9.38 -6.68
CA LEU A 180 5.13 8.55 -7.73
C LEU A 180 4.48 7.16 -7.86
N ASN A 181 4.09 6.56 -6.73
CA ASN A 181 3.42 5.27 -6.75
C ASN A 181 2.04 5.34 -7.43
N SER A 182 1.29 6.42 -7.19
CA SER A 182 0.00 6.65 -7.88
C SER A 182 0.20 6.85 -9.38
N THR A 183 1.22 7.64 -9.77
CA THR A 183 1.55 7.90 -11.18
C THR A 183 1.94 6.61 -11.91
N VAL A 184 2.70 5.72 -11.26
CA VAL A 184 3.03 4.41 -11.85
C VAL A 184 1.79 3.53 -11.98
N ASN A 185 0.88 3.54 -10.99
CA ASN A 185 -0.38 2.81 -11.07
C ASN A 185 -1.29 3.35 -12.21
N GLU A 186 -1.38 4.67 -12.37
CA GLU A 186 -2.12 5.30 -13.46
C GLU A 186 -1.56 4.90 -14.83
N TYR A 187 -0.23 4.95 -14.99
CA TYR A 187 0.43 4.48 -16.20
C TYR A 187 0.10 3.02 -16.52
N MET A 188 0.12 2.15 -15.51
CA MET A 188 -0.25 0.74 -15.67
C MET A 188 -1.72 0.59 -16.12
N LEU A 189 -2.63 1.37 -15.53
CA LEU A 189 -4.06 1.33 -15.87
C LEU A 189 -4.33 1.82 -17.29
N GLU A 190 -3.72 2.93 -17.71
CA GLU A 190 -3.86 3.45 -19.08
C GLU A 190 -3.38 2.43 -20.11
N LYS A 191 -2.26 1.78 -19.88
CA LYS A 191 -1.73 0.74 -20.77
C LYS A 191 -2.59 -0.52 -20.79
N SER A 192 -3.15 -0.94 -19.65
CA SER A 192 -4.03 -2.11 -19.54
C SER A 192 -5.43 -1.88 -20.15
N GLY A 193 -5.92 -0.65 -20.17
CA GLY A 193 -7.22 -0.28 -20.75
C GLY A 193 -7.28 -0.38 -22.26
N ASN A 194 -6.15 -0.36 -22.96
CA ASN A 194 -6.03 -0.68 -24.37
C ASN A 194 -5.81 -2.20 -24.53
N ALA A 195 -6.86 -2.95 -24.74
CA ALA A 195 -6.95 -4.42 -24.74
C ALA A 195 -5.93 -5.20 -25.60
N CYS A 196 -4.93 -4.55 -26.19
CA CYS A 196 -3.86 -5.10 -27.00
C CYS A 196 -2.44 -4.95 -26.42
N CYS A 197 -2.23 -4.23 -25.32
CA CYS A 197 -0.89 -3.93 -24.81
C CYS A 197 -0.67 -4.55 -23.42
N VAL A 198 -0.14 -5.76 -23.40
CA VAL A 198 0.55 -6.30 -22.21
C VAL A 198 1.91 -5.59 -22.15
N TYR A 199 2.03 -4.59 -21.25
CA TYR A 199 3.33 -3.94 -21.04
C TYR A 199 4.34 -4.94 -20.45
N SER A 200 5.58 -4.86 -20.93
CA SER A 200 6.67 -5.65 -20.36
C SER A 200 7.15 -5.04 -19.03
N GLU A 201 7.75 -5.86 -18.16
CA GLU A 201 8.40 -5.35 -16.95
C GLU A 201 9.47 -4.29 -17.27
N GLU A 202 10.15 -4.43 -18.40
CA GLU A 202 11.17 -3.51 -18.89
C GLU A 202 10.58 -2.14 -19.22
N GLU A 203 9.41 -2.08 -19.89
CA GLU A 203 8.71 -0.82 -20.18
C GLU A 203 8.29 -0.09 -18.91
N LEU A 204 7.77 -0.83 -17.92
CA LEU A 204 7.39 -0.27 -16.64
C LEU A 204 8.61 0.28 -15.88
N LEU A 205 9.71 -0.46 -15.84
CA LEU A 205 10.94 0.01 -15.22
C LEU A 205 11.58 1.18 -15.96
N SER A 206 11.48 1.22 -17.28
CA SER A 206 11.91 2.38 -18.10
C SER A 206 11.10 3.63 -17.76
N PHE A 207 9.79 3.49 -17.58
CA PHE A 207 8.93 4.60 -17.14
C PHE A 207 9.30 5.08 -15.73
N VAL A 208 9.50 4.15 -14.78
CA VAL A 208 9.96 4.47 -13.42
C VAL A 208 11.32 5.20 -13.46
N ASP A 209 12.27 4.71 -14.24
CA ASP A 209 13.58 5.34 -14.38
C ASP A 209 13.47 6.76 -14.95
N SER A 210 12.53 7.00 -15.87
CA SER A 210 12.24 8.33 -16.41
C SER A 210 11.66 9.28 -15.35
N LEU A 211 10.71 8.82 -14.54
CA LEU A 211 10.16 9.59 -13.42
C LEU A 211 11.24 9.95 -12.40
N LEU A 212 12.07 8.97 -12.03
CA LEU A 212 13.17 9.20 -11.08
C LEU A 212 14.20 10.17 -11.64
N LYS A 213 14.53 10.10 -12.94
CA LYS A 213 15.42 11.08 -13.59
C LYS A 213 14.85 12.49 -13.53
N ILE A 214 13.56 12.69 -13.76
CA ILE A 214 12.92 14.00 -13.62
C ILE A 214 13.07 14.52 -12.19
N VAL A 215 12.81 13.68 -11.18
CA VAL A 215 12.90 14.09 -9.77
C VAL A 215 14.34 14.46 -9.36
N PHE A 216 15.33 13.68 -9.79
CA PHE A 216 16.71 13.86 -9.34
C PHE A 216 17.53 14.84 -10.17
N TYR A 217 17.21 15.00 -11.45
CA TYR A 217 18.01 15.81 -12.37
C TYR A 217 17.26 17.00 -12.97
N GLY A 218 15.92 17.05 -12.74
CA GLY A 218 15.07 18.10 -13.31
C GLY A 218 14.78 17.90 -14.79
N ILE A 219 14.11 18.89 -15.38
CA ILE A 219 13.67 18.92 -16.79
C ILE A 219 14.43 19.96 -17.61
N LEU A 220 15.20 20.81 -16.97
CA LEU A 220 15.93 21.87 -17.67
C LEU A 220 17.22 21.31 -18.29
N ASN A 221 17.53 21.76 -19.51
CA ASN A 221 18.83 21.50 -20.11
C ASN A 221 19.92 22.15 -19.22
N LYS A 222 20.92 21.37 -18.83
CA LYS A 222 22.11 21.93 -18.24
C LYS A 222 22.86 22.66 -19.34
N THR A 223 22.77 23.99 -19.34
CA THR A 223 23.60 24.85 -20.15
C THR A 223 25.05 24.75 -19.71
#